data_eb645b4a576532c348349e8b66257c04
#
_entry.id   eb645b4a576532c348349e8b66257c04
#
_cell.length_a   1.000
_cell.length_b   1.000
_cell.length_c   1.000
_cell.angle_alpha   90.00
_cell.angle_beta   90.00
_cell.angle_gamma   90.00
#
_symmetry.space_group_name_H-M   'P 1'
#
loop_
_entity.id
_entity.type
_entity.pdbx_description
1 polymer ?
#
loop_
_entity_poly.entity_id
_entity_poly.type
_entity_poly.pdbx_seq_one_letter_code
_entity_poly.pdbx_strand_id
1 'polypeptide(L)'
;LADGLKPVQRRILHAMKLLDDGRFNKVANVVGHTMQFHPHGDASIGDALVQLGQKDLLIECQGNWGNILTGDSAAAPRYIEARLSKFALDVVFNPKTTEWKLSYDGRKKEPVTLPVKFPLLLAQGVEGIAVGLASKILPHNFNEILQAAVDYLRGEEFHLYPDFQTGGFIDVSKYNDGERGGSVKVRAKIEKIDNRTLSIVEIPYSKTTSTLIESILKA
;
A
#
# COMPACT_ATOMS: atom_id res chain seq x y z
N LEU A 1 10.37 9.61 3.69
CA LEU A 1 9.40 8.63 4.22
C LEU A 1 8.59 9.11 5.43
N ALA A 2 8.65 10.41 5.79
CA ALA A 2 7.96 10.93 6.96
C ALA A 2 6.42 10.70 6.92
N ASP A 3 5.83 10.70 5.74
CA ASP A 3 4.41 10.44 5.50
C ASP A 3 4.12 8.98 5.06
N GLY A 4 5.11 8.11 5.01
CA GLY A 4 4.95 6.72 4.57
C GLY A 4 4.75 6.53 3.07
N LEU A 5 4.98 7.56 2.25
CA LEU A 5 4.70 7.57 0.82
C LEU A 5 5.96 7.70 -0.01
N LYS A 6 6.02 6.97 -1.11
CA LYS A 6 6.99 7.23 -2.18
C LYS A 6 6.64 8.54 -2.90
N PRO A 7 7.60 9.25 -3.51
CA PRO A 7 7.31 10.51 -4.23
C PRO A 7 6.18 10.40 -5.25
N VAL A 8 6.13 9.32 -6.03
CA VAL A 8 5.07 9.09 -7.01
C VAL A 8 3.71 8.93 -6.33
N GLN A 9 3.63 8.21 -5.22
CA GLN A 9 2.38 8.00 -4.46
C GLN A 9 1.86 9.32 -3.88
N ARG A 10 2.73 10.14 -3.30
CA ARG A 10 2.39 11.46 -2.77
C ARG A 10 1.84 12.37 -3.86
N ARG A 11 2.46 12.36 -5.04
CA ARG A 11 2.03 13.14 -6.21
C ARG A 11 0.71 12.67 -6.78
N ILE A 12 0.46 11.36 -6.79
CA ILE A 12 -0.84 10.77 -7.17
C ILE A 12 -1.93 11.27 -6.22
N LEU A 13 -1.74 11.15 -4.91
CA LEU A 13 -2.72 11.60 -3.92
C LEU A 13 -2.95 13.11 -4.00
N HIS A 14 -1.90 13.90 -4.22
CA HIS A 14 -2.01 15.33 -4.43
C HIS A 14 -2.83 15.65 -5.69
N ALA A 15 -2.54 15.00 -6.81
CA ALA A 15 -3.28 15.16 -8.07
C ALA A 15 -4.75 14.76 -7.91
N MET A 16 -5.03 13.66 -7.23
CA MET A 16 -6.39 13.22 -6.93
C MET A 16 -7.13 14.23 -6.04
N LYS A 17 -6.43 14.85 -5.07
CA LYS A 17 -7.04 15.90 -4.24
C LYS A 17 -7.40 17.15 -5.03
N LEU A 18 -6.60 17.52 -6.01
CA LEU A 18 -6.91 18.65 -6.92
C LEU A 18 -8.09 18.34 -7.85
N LEU A 19 -8.30 17.08 -8.22
CA LEU A 19 -9.41 16.62 -9.05
C LEU A 19 -10.67 16.29 -8.24
N ASP A 20 -10.59 16.28 -6.91
CA ASP A 20 -11.65 15.76 -6.05
C ASP A 20 -12.91 16.64 -6.11
N ASP A 21 -13.96 16.06 -6.65
CA ASP A 21 -15.33 16.58 -6.65
C ASP A 21 -16.36 15.54 -6.12
N GLY A 22 -15.84 14.51 -5.42
CA GLY A 22 -16.60 13.40 -4.88
C GLY A 22 -16.96 12.30 -5.88
N ARG A 23 -16.72 12.52 -7.18
CA ARG A 23 -16.99 11.54 -8.24
C ARG A 23 -15.74 10.70 -8.56
N PHE A 24 -15.98 9.53 -9.16
CA PHE A 24 -14.91 8.74 -9.72
C PHE A 24 -14.30 9.41 -10.96
N ASN A 25 -12.99 9.33 -11.08
CA ASN A 25 -12.21 9.76 -12.25
C ASN A 25 -11.58 8.54 -12.92
N LYS A 26 -11.52 8.55 -14.26
CA LYS A 26 -10.71 7.55 -14.98
C LYS A 26 -9.27 7.59 -14.49
N VAL A 27 -8.69 6.42 -14.28
CA VAL A 27 -7.28 6.32 -13.87
C VAL A 27 -6.37 7.02 -14.89
N ALA A 28 -6.69 6.95 -16.19
CA ALA A 28 -5.97 7.68 -17.23
C ALA A 28 -5.95 9.21 -16.99
N ASN A 29 -7.06 9.79 -16.49
CA ASN A 29 -7.12 11.22 -16.15
C ASN A 29 -6.27 11.56 -14.93
N VAL A 30 -6.30 10.70 -13.91
CA VAL A 30 -5.45 10.86 -12.71
C VAL A 30 -3.98 10.77 -13.09
N VAL A 31 -3.59 9.81 -13.91
CA VAL A 31 -2.22 9.67 -14.42
C VAL A 31 -1.78 10.92 -15.17
N GLY A 32 -2.58 11.38 -16.13
CA GLY A 32 -2.27 12.61 -16.88
C GLY A 32 -2.14 13.85 -15.98
N HIS A 33 -3.00 13.97 -14.97
CA HIS A 33 -2.90 15.07 -14.00
C HIS A 33 -1.65 14.96 -13.12
N THR A 34 -1.26 13.75 -12.73
CA THR A 34 -0.06 13.48 -11.93
C THR A 34 1.23 13.82 -12.67
N MET A 35 1.26 13.67 -14.00
CA MET A 35 2.43 14.01 -14.84
C MET A 35 2.86 15.49 -14.72
N GLN A 36 1.98 16.38 -14.29
CA GLN A 36 2.31 17.77 -14.01
C GLN A 36 3.29 17.93 -12.84
N PHE A 37 3.38 16.93 -11.97
CA PHE A 37 4.24 16.91 -10.79
C PHE A 37 5.33 15.84 -10.88
N HIS A 38 5.12 14.80 -11.68
CA HIS A 38 6.00 13.62 -11.75
C HIS A 38 6.54 13.46 -13.17
N PRO A 39 7.82 13.84 -13.43
CA PRO A 39 8.40 13.85 -14.78
C PRO A 39 8.89 12.46 -15.22
N HIS A 40 8.07 11.45 -15.08
CA HIS A 40 8.34 10.07 -15.49
C HIS A 40 7.20 9.53 -16.35
N GLY A 41 7.38 8.35 -16.94
CA GLY A 41 6.39 7.76 -17.83
C GLY A 41 5.04 7.47 -17.17
N ASP A 42 3.98 7.63 -17.95
CA ASP A 42 2.59 7.40 -17.56
C ASP A 42 2.34 5.97 -17.04
N ALA A 43 2.99 4.98 -17.64
CA ALA A 43 2.89 3.58 -17.22
C ALA A 43 3.33 3.40 -15.75
N SER A 44 4.45 4.00 -15.35
CA SER A 44 4.94 3.91 -13.96
C SER A 44 4.01 4.58 -12.96
N ILE A 45 3.34 5.67 -13.35
CA ILE A 45 2.33 6.35 -12.53
C ILE A 45 1.07 5.47 -12.42
N GLY A 46 0.63 4.89 -13.53
CA GLY A 46 -0.50 3.96 -13.57
C GLY A 46 -0.29 2.75 -12.66
N ASP A 47 0.87 2.12 -12.74
CA ASP A 47 1.24 0.97 -11.90
C ASP A 47 1.25 1.36 -10.41
N ALA A 48 1.82 2.52 -10.08
CA ALA A 48 1.83 3.00 -8.70
C ALA A 48 0.43 3.30 -8.16
N LEU A 49 -0.46 3.85 -9.00
CA LEU A 49 -1.86 4.08 -8.64
C LEU A 49 -2.62 2.76 -8.43
N VAL A 50 -2.41 1.77 -9.30
CA VAL A 50 -3.00 0.43 -9.12
C VAL A 50 -2.52 -0.21 -7.81
N GLN A 51 -1.23 -0.15 -7.50
CA GLN A 51 -0.71 -0.66 -6.23
C GLN A 51 -1.31 0.03 -5.01
N LEU A 52 -1.50 1.36 -5.05
CA LEU A 52 -2.18 2.10 -3.98
C LEU A 52 -3.65 1.67 -3.84
N GLY A 53 -4.36 1.50 -4.95
CA GLY A 53 -5.76 1.06 -4.95
C GLY A 53 -5.92 -0.35 -4.39
N GLN A 54 -5.02 -1.27 -4.74
CA GLN A 54 -5.03 -2.65 -4.25
C GLN A 54 -4.79 -2.78 -2.74
N LYS A 55 -4.29 -1.74 -2.08
CA LYS A 55 -4.16 -1.70 -0.61
C LYS A 55 -5.48 -1.37 0.11
N ASP A 56 -6.51 -0.99 -0.63
CA ASP A 56 -7.89 -0.80 -0.16
C ASP A 56 -8.01 0.12 1.07
N LEU A 57 -7.25 1.21 1.10
CA LEU A 57 -7.23 2.14 2.22
C LEU A 57 -7.48 3.60 1.79
N LEU A 58 -6.64 4.13 0.91
CA LEU A 58 -6.65 5.54 0.53
C LEU A 58 -7.49 5.84 -0.70
N ILE A 59 -7.74 4.84 -1.53
CA ILE A 59 -8.38 4.96 -2.84
C ILE A 59 -9.54 3.99 -2.93
N GLU A 60 -10.72 4.51 -3.28
CA GLU A 60 -11.85 3.71 -3.69
C GLU A 60 -11.70 3.39 -5.19
N CYS A 61 -11.83 2.12 -5.52
CA CYS A 61 -11.58 1.56 -6.83
C CYS A 61 -12.88 1.12 -7.49
N GLN A 62 -13.04 1.42 -8.78
CA GLN A 62 -14.16 0.93 -9.59
C GLN A 62 -13.64 0.31 -10.88
N GLY A 63 -14.18 -0.85 -11.24
CA GLY A 63 -13.72 -1.66 -12.37
C GLY A 63 -12.76 -2.78 -11.97
N ASN A 64 -12.04 -3.34 -12.94
CA ASN A 64 -11.09 -4.43 -12.71
C ASN A 64 -9.70 -3.89 -12.36
N TRP A 65 -9.37 -3.88 -11.07
CA TRP A 65 -8.07 -3.46 -10.54
C TRP A 65 -7.08 -4.60 -10.36
N GLY A 66 -7.35 -5.76 -10.98
CA GLY A 66 -6.56 -6.96 -10.78
C GLY A 66 -6.90 -7.68 -9.48
N ASN A 67 -6.11 -8.69 -9.18
CA ASN A 67 -6.31 -9.48 -7.95
C ASN A 67 -4.96 -9.87 -7.37
N ILE A 68 -4.68 -9.41 -6.15
CA ILE A 68 -3.41 -9.69 -5.45
C ILE A 68 -3.26 -11.16 -5.05
N LEU A 69 -4.37 -11.91 -4.95
CA LEU A 69 -4.34 -13.32 -4.60
C LEU A 69 -4.04 -14.21 -5.80
N THR A 70 -4.66 -13.94 -6.95
CA THR A 70 -4.46 -14.71 -8.17
C THR A 70 -3.24 -14.25 -8.97
N GLY A 71 -2.87 -12.98 -8.85
CA GLY A 71 -1.84 -12.33 -9.64
C GLY A 71 -2.36 -11.73 -10.95
N ASP A 72 -3.69 -11.67 -11.12
CA ASP A 72 -4.29 -11.06 -12.30
C ASP A 72 -3.97 -9.56 -12.38
N SER A 73 -3.65 -9.10 -13.57
CA SER A 73 -3.35 -7.70 -13.83
C SER A 73 -4.61 -6.83 -13.84
N ALA A 74 -4.47 -5.56 -13.47
CA ALA A 74 -5.54 -4.59 -13.63
C ALA A 74 -5.84 -4.35 -15.12
N ALA A 75 -7.06 -3.93 -15.41
CA ALA A 75 -7.43 -3.43 -16.73
C ALA A 75 -6.68 -2.14 -17.06
N ALA A 76 -6.66 -1.77 -18.35
CA ALA A 76 -5.99 -0.55 -18.79
C ALA A 76 -6.57 0.71 -18.10
N PRO A 77 -5.75 1.75 -17.86
CA PRO A 77 -6.15 2.98 -17.14
C PRO A 77 -7.40 3.68 -17.68
N ARG A 78 -7.73 3.50 -18.95
CA ARG A 78 -8.93 4.07 -19.58
C ARG A 78 -10.24 3.40 -19.16
N TYR A 79 -10.19 2.20 -18.57
CA TYR A 79 -11.38 1.42 -18.19
C TYR A 79 -11.70 1.48 -16.71
N ILE A 80 -10.70 1.66 -15.87
CA ILE A 80 -10.84 1.67 -14.41
C ILE A 80 -10.93 3.10 -13.87
N GLU A 81 -11.55 3.23 -12.72
CA GLU A 81 -11.85 4.53 -12.11
C GLU A 81 -11.43 4.54 -10.64
N ALA A 82 -11.07 5.71 -10.16
CA ALA A 82 -10.60 5.95 -8.80
C ALA A 82 -11.17 7.24 -8.22
N ARG A 83 -11.36 7.26 -6.92
CA ARG A 83 -11.51 8.48 -6.11
C ARG A 83 -10.82 8.31 -4.76
N LEU A 84 -10.56 9.41 -4.08
CA LEU A 84 -10.06 9.35 -2.70
C LEU A 84 -11.12 8.77 -1.78
N SER A 85 -10.71 7.87 -0.88
CA SER A 85 -11.58 7.37 0.16
C SER A 85 -11.91 8.47 1.17
N LYS A 86 -13.03 8.33 1.88
CA LYS A 86 -13.36 9.25 2.99
C LYS A 86 -12.24 9.29 4.03
N PHE A 87 -11.66 8.13 4.34
CA PHE A 87 -10.51 8.06 5.25
C PHE A 87 -9.33 8.89 4.74
N ALA A 88 -8.97 8.80 3.45
CA ALA A 88 -7.90 9.60 2.89
C ALA A 88 -8.19 11.11 2.98
N LEU A 89 -9.42 11.53 2.69
CA LEU A 89 -9.81 12.94 2.77
C LEU A 89 -9.70 13.49 4.20
N ASP A 90 -10.06 12.68 5.20
CA ASP A 90 -10.06 13.10 6.61
C ASP A 90 -8.65 13.07 7.24
N VAL A 91 -7.78 12.17 6.79
CA VAL A 91 -6.54 11.82 7.47
C VAL A 91 -5.29 12.32 6.76
N VAL A 92 -5.30 12.37 5.42
CA VAL A 92 -4.07 12.61 4.64
C VAL A 92 -3.79 14.10 4.42
N PHE A 93 -4.83 14.92 4.29
CA PHE A 93 -4.70 16.30 3.83
C PHE A 93 -4.99 17.32 4.92
N ASN A 94 -4.11 18.31 5.05
CA ASN A 94 -4.33 19.52 5.85
C ASN A 94 -3.53 20.68 5.22
N PRO A 95 -4.16 21.54 4.40
CA PRO A 95 -3.46 22.64 3.74
C PRO A 95 -2.74 23.61 4.68
N LYS A 96 -3.24 23.74 5.93
CA LYS A 96 -2.68 24.66 6.91
C LYS A 96 -1.32 24.21 7.49
N THR A 97 -1.06 22.91 7.48
CA THR A 97 0.16 22.30 8.02
C THR A 97 1.04 21.68 6.96
N THR A 98 0.65 21.77 5.69
CA THR A 98 1.44 21.25 4.57
C THR A 98 2.55 22.23 4.20
N GLU A 99 3.78 21.72 4.13
CA GLU A 99 4.90 22.41 3.53
C GLU A 99 4.87 22.22 2.01
N TRP A 100 4.98 23.31 1.27
CA TRP A 100 4.87 23.32 -0.19
C TRP A 100 6.20 23.66 -0.85
N LYS A 101 6.50 23.00 -1.95
CA LYS A 101 7.59 23.32 -2.85
C LYS A 101 7.09 23.48 -4.28
N LEU A 102 7.90 24.06 -5.15
CA LEU A 102 7.59 24.11 -6.59
C LEU A 102 7.72 22.73 -7.22
N SER A 103 6.85 22.46 -8.21
CA SER A 103 6.98 21.33 -9.11
C SER A 103 8.27 21.40 -9.93
N TYR A 104 8.65 20.31 -10.57
CA TYR A 104 9.91 20.21 -11.33
C TYR A 104 10.03 21.27 -12.44
N ASP A 105 8.91 21.74 -12.99
CA ASP A 105 8.85 22.78 -14.01
C ASP A 105 8.61 24.20 -13.45
N GLY A 106 8.49 24.32 -12.13
CA GLY A 106 8.27 25.59 -11.42
C GLY A 106 6.88 26.20 -11.57
N ARG A 107 5.96 25.53 -12.27
CA ARG A 107 4.64 26.12 -12.60
C ARG A 107 3.59 25.93 -11.53
N LYS A 108 3.71 24.89 -10.71
CA LYS A 108 2.74 24.51 -9.68
C LYS A 108 3.43 24.26 -8.35
N LYS A 109 2.65 24.13 -7.29
CA LYS A 109 3.14 23.70 -5.98
C LYS A 109 2.75 22.24 -5.73
N GLU A 110 3.66 21.49 -5.15
CA GLU A 110 3.44 20.14 -4.65
C GLU A 110 3.84 20.04 -3.18
N PRO A 111 3.23 19.13 -2.40
CA PRO A 111 3.61 18.95 -0.99
C PRO A 111 5.02 18.35 -0.88
N VAL A 112 5.82 18.84 0.06
CA VAL A 112 7.09 18.20 0.44
C VAL A 112 6.80 16.85 1.08
N THR A 113 5.90 16.84 2.08
CA THR A 113 5.29 15.66 2.70
C THR A 113 3.80 15.96 2.92
N LEU A 114 2.99 14.91 3.03
CA LEU A 114 1.59 15.05 3.42
C LEU A 114 1.46 14.93 4.95
N PRO A 115 0.65 15.79 5.60
CA PRO A 115 0.49 15.80 7.05
C PRO A 115 -0.48 14.69 7.50
N VAL A 116 -0.11 13.44 7.24
CA VAL A 116 -0.94 12.27 7.55
C VAL A 116 -1.09 12.12 9.06
N LYS A 117 -2.33 12.04 9.54
CA LYS A 117 -2.68 11.93 10.97
C LYS A 117 -2.71 10.50 11.50
N PHE A 118 -2.27 9.55 10.71
CA PHE A 118 -2.31 8.12 11.00
C PHE A 118 -0.97 7.48 10.63
N PRO A 119 -0.49 6.43 11.32
CA PRO A 119 0.76 5.74 11.00
C PRO A 119 0.68 4.94 9.68
N LEU A 120 0.52 5.66 8.56
CA LEU A 120 0.30 5.10 7.22
C LEU A 120 1.44 4.19 6.78
N LEU A 121 2.67 4.52 7.18
CA LEU A 121 3.86 3.71 6.91
C LEU A 121 3.71 2.28 7.41
N LEU A 122 3.18 2.10 8.62
CA LEU A 122 2.96 0.79 9.23
C LEU A 122 1.77 0.07 8.59
N ALA A 123 0.68 0.80 8.30
CA ALA A 123 -0.52 0.20 7.70
C ALA A 123 -0.27 -0.36 6.30
N GLN A 124 0.42 0.40 5.47
CA GLN A 124 0.65 0.01 4.07
C GLN A 124 1.94 -0.77 3.85
N GLY A 125 2.88 -0.66 4.78
CA GLY A 125 4.24 -1.10 4.55
C GLY A 125 4.92 -0.31 3.41
N VAL A 126 6.20 -0.46 3.27
CA VAL A 126 6.97 0.11 2.16
C VAL A 126 8.18 -0.74 1.86
N GLU A 127 8.45 -0.92 0.59
CA GLU A 127 9.70 -1.50 0.11
C GLU A 127 10.32 -0.55 -0.91
N GLY A 128 11.57 -0.22 -0.72
CA GLY A 128 12.32 0.68 -1.59
C GLY A 128 13.79 0.36 -1.62
N ILE A 129 14.38 0.50 -2.81
CA ILE A 129 15.80 0.31 -3.05
C ILE A 129 16.37 1.65 -3.52
N ALA A 130 17.48 2.04 -2.92
CA ALA A 130 18.27 3.20 -3.32
C ALA A 130 19.74 2.79 -3.45
N VAL A 131 20.58 3.70 -3.92
CA VAL A 131 22.03 3.42 -4.01
C VAL A 131 22.60 3.23 -2.61
N GLY A 132 23.11 2.02 -2.34
CA GLY A 132 23.72 1.66 -1.06
C GLY A 132 22.76 1.45 0.11
N LEU A 133 21.46 1.64 -0.07
CA LEU A 133 20.44 1.52 0.97
C LEU A 133 19.21 0.77 0.45
N ALA A 134 18.60 -0.04 1.30
CA ALA A 134 17.30 -0.63 1.07
C ALA A 134 16.45 -0.50 2.34
N SER A 135 15.15 -0.32 2.17
CA SER A 135 14.19 -0.29 3.27
C SER A 135 13.06 -1.26 2.95
N LYS A 136 12.69 -2.06 3.95
CA LYS A 136 11.54 -2.95 3.88
C LYS A 136 10.79 -2.90 5.20
N ILE A 137 9.61 -2.30 5.17
CA ILE A 137 8.68 -2.25 6.29
C ILE A 137 7.45 -3.04 5.87
N LEU A 138 7.13 -4.08 6.62
CA LEU A 138 5.98 -4.92 6.36
C LEU A 138 4.68 -4.21 6.77
N PRO A 139 3.54 -4.50 6.12
CA PRO A 139 2.25 -3.96 6.54
C PRO A 139 1.80 -4.55 7.87
N HIS A 140 0.90 -3.85 8.56
CA HIS A 140 0.33 -4.23 9.85
C HIS A 140 -1.19 -4.04 9.81
N ASN A 141 -1.88 -4.70 10.74
CA ASN A 141 -3.32 -4.60 10.86
C ASN A 141 -3.74 -3.20 11.31
N PHE A 142 -4.72 -2.62 10.61
CA PHE A 142 -5.23 -1.26 10.86
C PHE A 142 -5.74 -1.07 12.31
N ASN A 143 -6.52 -2.03 12.81
CA ASN A 143 -7.07 -1.95 14.16
C ASN A 143 -6.00 -2.11 15.24
N GLU A 144 -5.02 -3.00 15.01
CA GLU A 144 -3.88 -3.18 15.93
C GLU A 144 -3.00 -1.92 15.97
N ILE A 145 -2.79 -1.24 14.84
CA ILE A 145 -2.08 0.05 14.81
C ILE A 145 -2.81 1.10 15.64
N LEU A 146 -4.13 1.19 15.52
CA LEU A 146 -4.92 2.14 16.33
C LEU A 146 -4.82 1.82 17.82
N GLN A 147 -4.92 0.54 18.20
CA GLN A 147 -4.76 0.13 19.59
C GLN A 147 -3.37 0.44 20.11
N ALA A 148 -2.31 0.09 19.35
CA ALA A 148 -0.93 0.40 19.70
C ALA A 148 -0.70 1.92 19.87
N ALA A 149 -1.33 2.75 19.03
CA ALA A 149 -1.27 4.20 19.17
C ALA A 149 -1.93 4.70 20.47
N VAL A 150 -3.06 4.10 20.87
CA VAL A 150 -3.72 4.40 22.15
C VAL A 150 -2.83 4.00 23.33
N ASP A 151 -2.28 2.79 23.29
CA ASP A 151 -1.42 2.26 24.36
C ASP A 151 -0.16 3.12 24.51
N TYR A 152 0.48 3.49 23.40
CA TYR A 152 1.62 4.40 23.38
C TYR A 152 1.30 5.76 24.05
N LEU A 153 0.16 6.35 23.69
CA LEU A 153 -0.26 7.65 24.27
C LEU A 153 -0.58 7.56 25.76
N ARG A 154 -0.94 6.38 26.25
CA ARG A 154 -1.17 6.11 27.68
C ARG A 154 0.11 5.76 28.44
N GLY A 155 1.23 5.55 27.74
CA GLY A 155 2.47 5.07 28.33
C GLY A 155 2.43 3.58 28.70
N GLU A 156 1.54 2.82 28.06
CA GLU A 156 1.40 1.37 28.23
C GLU A 156 2.31 0.62 27.25
N GLU A 157 2.76 -0.56 27.63
CA GLU A 157 3.52 -1.43 26.73
C GLU A 157 2.59 -2.04 25.67
N PHE A 158 3.08 -2.14 24.45
CA PHE A 158 2.37 -2.79 23.35
C PHE A 158 3.32 -3.60 22.48
N HIS A 159 2.76 -4.56 21.77
CA HIS A 159 3.44 -5.31 20.72
C HIS A 159 2.66 -5.18 19.40
N LEU A 160 3.37 -4.89 18.32
CA LEU A 160 2.79 -4.76 16.99
C LEU A 160 3.56 -5.64 16.01
N TYR A 161 2.87 -6.62 15.43
CA TYR A 161 3.47 -7.56 14.48
C TYR A 161 2.92 -7.32 13.07
N PRO A 162 3.71 -7.64 12.02
CA PRO A 162 3.22 -7.60 10.65
C PRO A 162 1.97 -8.44 10.45
N ASP A 163 1.07 -7.93 9.61
CA ASP A 163 -0.15 -8.61 9.18
C ASP A 163 -0.39 -8.37 7.69
N PHE A 164 -1.00 -9.33 6.99
CA PHE A 164 -1.08 -9.35 5.54
C PHE A 164 -2.51 -9.53 5.05
N GLN A 165 -2.90 -8.76 4.02
CA GLN A 165 -4.22 -8.89 3.38
C GLN A 165 -4.48 -10.29 2.83
N THR A 166 -3.44 -11.04 2.47
CA THR A 166 -3.55 -12.40 1.94
C THR A 166 -3.80 -13.46 3.02
N GLY A 167 -3.70 -13.10 4.31
CA GLY A 167 -3.84 -14.04 5.42
C GLY A 167 -2.61 -14.94 5.62
N GLY A 168 -2.86 -16.18 6.09
CA GLY A 168 -1.82 -17.14 6.40
C GLY A 168 -1.33 -17.06 7.85
N PHE A 169 -0.26 -17.76 8.15
CA PHE A 169 0.39 -17.76 9.46
C PHE A 169 1.74 -17.06 9.39
N ILE A 170 2.07 -16.34 10.44
CA ILE A 170 3.37 -15.68 10.59
C ILE A 170 4.08 -16.19 11.85
N ASP A 171 5.35 -16.56 11.71
CA ASP A 171 6.25 -16.80 12.83
C ASP A 171 7.11 -15.55 13.03
N VAL A 172 6.88 -14.90 14.15
CA VAL A 172 7.55 -13.63 14.54
C VAL A 172 8.68 -13.82 15.56
N SER A 173 9.04 -15.06 15.88
CA SER A 173 10.06 -15.37 16.91
C SER A 173 11.42 -14.70 16.67
N LYS A 174 11.71 -14.32 15.42
CA LYS A 174 12.93 -13.63 15.01
C LYS A 174 12.67 -12.24 14.43
N TYR A 175 11.50 -11.66 14.71
CA TYR A 175 11.13 -10.37 14.13
C TYR A 175 11.97 -9.21 14.63
N ASN A 176 12.44 -9.29 15.87
CA ASN A 176 13.30 -8.28 16.50
C ASN A 176 12.72 -6.86 16.39
N ASP A 177 11.43 -6.73 16.59
CA ASP A 177 10.67 -5.47 16.53
C ASP A 177 10.92 -4.63 15.24
N GLY A 178 11.18 -5.32 14.12
CA GLY A 178 11.47 -4.68 12.83
C GLY A 178 12.88 -4.11 12.69
N GLU A 179 13.74 -4.28 13.68
CA GLU A 179 15.14 -3.84 13.61
C GLU A 179 15.95 -4.64 12.60
N ARG A 180 17.09 -4.08 12.24
CA ARG A 180 18.00 -4.70 11.28
C ARG A 180 18.42 -6.11 11.73
N GLY A 181 18.31 -7.07 10.79
CA GLY A 181 18.61 -8.48 11.03
C GLY A 181 17.41 -9.29 11.50
N GLY A 182 16.27 -8.65 11.79
CA GLY A 182 15.02 -9.34 12.07
C GLY A 182 14.49 -10.08 10.83
N SER A 183 13.72 -11.13 11.06
CA SER A 183 13.07 -11.92 10.00
C SER A 183 11.75 -12.50 10.46
N VAL A 184 10.84 -12.69 9.52
CA VAL A 184 9.59 -13.40 9.74
C VAL A 184 9.48 -14.57 8.77
N LYS A 185 8.79 -15.63 9.19
CA LYS A 185 8.45 -16.75 8.30
C LYS A 185 6.94 -16.74 8.09
N VAL A 186 6.52 -16.75 6.84
CA VAL A 186 5.11 -16.75 6.45
C VAL A 186 4.76 -18.11 5.84
N ARG A 187 3.62 -18.66 6.24
CA ARG A 187 3.12 -19.96 5.77
C ARG A 187 1.68 -19.83 5.33
N ALA A 188 1.32 -20.64 4.33
CA ALA A 188 -0.06 -20.82 3.92
C ALA A 188 -0.89 -21.44 5.05
N LYS A 189 -2.18 -21.13 5.07
CA LYS A 189 -3.14 -21.87 5.86
C LYS A 189 -3.65 -23.04 5.05
N ILE A 190 -3.47 -24.24 5.59
CA ILE A 190 -3.83 -25.51 4.93
C ILE A 190 -4.88 -26.20 5.79
N GLU A 191 -5.97 -26.63 5.16
CA GLU A 191 -7.04 -27.39 5.80
C GLU A 191 -7.18 -28.77 5.17
N LYS A 192 -7.44 -29.75 6.00
CA LYS A 192 -7.73 -31.12 5.55
C LYS A 192 -9.22 -31.22 5.21
N ILE A 193 -9.54 -31.49 3.94
CA ILE A 193 -10.91 -31.71 3.50
C ILE A 193 -11.31 -33.16 3.77
N ASP A 194 -10.46 -34.12 3.39
CA ASP A 194 -10.66 -35.56 3.61
C ASP A 194 -9.30 -36.29 3.77
N ASN A 195 -9.30 -37.61 3.74
CA ASN A 195 -8.08 -38.41 3.94
C ASN A 195 -7.08 -38.35 2.76
N ARG A 196 -7.47 -37.76 1.62
CA ARG A 196 -6.64 -37.68 0.41
C ARG A 196 -6.49 -36.25 -0.09
N THR A 197 -7.26 -35.31 0.45
CA THR A 197 -7.37 -33.95 -0.07
C THR A 197 -7.00 -32.93 0.99
N LEU A 198 -6.06 -32.06 0.65
CA LEU A 198 -5.71 -30.87 1.40
C LEU A 198 -6.11 -29.64 0.58
N SER A 199 -6.58 -28.59 1.23
CA SER A 199 -6.88 -27.29 0.62
C SER A 199 -5.98 -26.22 1.20
N ILE A 200 -5.37 -25.42 0.33
CA ILE A 200 -4.71 -24.18 0.73
C ILE A 200 -5.77 -23.08 0.69
N VAL A 201 -6.21 -22.63 1.87
CA VAL A 201 -7.30 -21.64 2.01
C VAL A 201 -6.81 -20.23 2.11
N GLU A 202 -5.57 -20.01 2.55
CA GLU A 202 -4.90 -18.71 2.54
C GLU A 202 -3.46 -18.89 2.03
N ILE A 203 -3.05 -18.02 1.12
CA ILE A 203 -1.71 -18.06 0.52
C ILE A 203 -0.70 -17.26 1.35
N PRO A 204 0.59 -17.61 1.36
CA PRO A 204 1.59 -16.83 2.06
C PRO A 204 1.82 -15.48 1.38
N TYR A 205 2.14 -14.47 2.17
CA TYR A 205 2.45 -13.13 1.70
C TYR A 205 3.52 -13.14 0.59
N SER A 206 3.36 -12.25 -0.38
CA SER A 206 4.21 -12.12 -1.57
C SER A 206 4.11 -13.26 -2.59
N LYS A 207 3.18 -14.18 -2.43
CA LYS A 207 2.87 -15.23 -3.40
C LYS A 207 1.50 -15.00 -4.01
N THR A 208 1.34 -15.45 -5.25
CA THR A 208 0.04 -15.54 -5.92
C THR A 208 -0.34 -17.01 -6.08
N THR A 209 -1.61 -17.27 -6.34
CA THR A 209 -2.08 -18.63 -6.61
C THR A 209 -1.28 -19.29 -7.74
N SER A 210 -1.02 -18.55 -8.84
CA SER A 210 -0.23 -19.04 -9.97
C SER A 210 1.19 -19.42 -9.57
N THR A 211 1.91 -18.51 -8.87
CA THR A 211 3.29 -18.79 -8.43
C THR A 211 3.38 -19.90 -7.40
N LEU A 212 2.35 -20.08 -6.58
CA LEU A 212 2.28 -21.16 -5.61
C LEU A 212 2.09 -22.52 -6.32
N ILE A 213 1.17 -22.59 -7.29
CA ILE A 213 0.95 -23.79 -8.10
C ILE A 213 2.25 -24.18 -8.83
N GLU A 214 2.93 -23.23 -9.47
CA GLU A 214 4.21 -23.49 -10.13
C GLU A 214 5.27 -24.03 -9.15
N SER A 215 5.30 -23.50 -7.93
CA SER A 215 6.24 -23.96 -6.89
C SER A 215 5.95 -25.40 -6.44
N ILE A 216 4.66 -25.77 -6.32
CA ILE A 216 4.23 -27.13 -5.96
C ILE A 216 4.56 -28.12 -7.08
N LEU A 217 4.33 -27.73 -8.35
CA LEU A 217 4.60 -28.59 -9.50
C LEU A 217 6.10 -28.85 -9.73
N LYS A 218 6.97 -28.00 -9.18
CA LYS A 218 8.44 -28.14 -9.27
C LYS A 218 9.04 -28.95 -8.12
N ALA A 219 8.30 -29.17 -7.05
CA ALA A 219 8.74 -29.90 -5.85
C ALA A 219 8.55 -31.41 -6.01
#